data_33cf31b66155c1672b63c32c421a3af0
#
_entry.id   33cf31b66155c1672b63c32c421a3af0
#
_cell.length_a   1.000
_cell.length_b   1.000
_cell.length_c   1.000
_cell.angle_alpha   90.00
_cell.angle_beta   90.00
_cell.angle_gamma   90.00
#
_symmetry.space_group_name_H-M   'P 1'
#
loop_
_entity.id
_entity.type
_entity.pdbx_description
1 polymer ?
#
loop_
_entity_poly.entity_id
_entity_poly.type
_entity_poly.pdbx_seq_one_letter_code
_entity_poly.pdbx_strand_id
1 'polypeptide(L)'
;PAGPTPSDAVAFCYFTSGTTSAPKLVAHSHASYPVGHLSSMYWNGLVPGDRHLNVSSPGWAKHSWSSLFVPWNAEATIVAPAVGPAAPELLPALLERHRVTSFCAPPSAWKAVLPFLHTARPPLREATSAGEILDSTVADRVEQEWGVRPRDGYGQTETTALIGTTPGQRAPR
;
A
#
# COMPACT_ATOMS: atom_id res chain seq x y z
N PRO A 1 0.47 -36.73 -2.42
CA PRO A 1 1.01 -35.43 -2.23
C PRO A 1 1.71 -35.03 -3.52
N ALA A 2 1.35 -33.86 -4.06
CA ALA A 2 2.08 -33.28 -5.16
C ALA A 2 3.54 -33.05 -4.71
N GLY A 3 4.51 -33.30 -5.60
CA GLY A 3 5.90 -32.98 -5.32
C GLY A 3 6.13 -31.49 -5.04
N PRO A 4 7.37 -31.07 -4.78
CA PRO A 4 7.66 -29.66 -4.54
C PRO A 4 7.24 -28.80 -5.73
N THR A 5 6.56 -27.69 -5.47
CA THR A 5 6.15 -26.75 -6.51
C THR A 5 7.39 -26.07 -7.12
N PRO A 6 7.59 -26.12 -8.45
CA PRO A 6 8.69 -25.42 -9.10
C PRO A 6 8.62 -23.90 -8.86
N SER A 7 9.77 -23.26 -8.75
CA SER A 7 9.84 -21.81 -8.50
C SER A 7 9.30 -20.95 -9.65
N ASP A 8 9.34 -21.48 -10.88
CA ASP A 8 8.82 -20.86 -12.09
C ASP A 8 7.35 -21.16 -12.37
N ALA A 9 6.71 -22.06 -11.58
CA ALA A 9 5.29 -22.30 -11.69
C ALA A 9 4.50 -21.04 -11.35
N VAL A 10 3.35 -20.85 -12.02
CA VAL A 10 2.47 -19.71 -11.79
C VAL A 10 1.86 -19.79 -10.38
N ALA A 11 2.05 -18.73 -9.59
CA ALA A 11 1.48 -18.58 -8.26
C ALA A 11 0.20 -17.74 -8.27
N PHE A 12 0.20 -16.62 -9.00
CA PHE A 12 -0.92 -15.69 -9.07
C PHE A 12 -1.14 -15.19 -10.49
N CYS A 13 -2.41 -14.97 -10.81
CA CYS A 13 -2.83 -14.34 -12.07
C CYS A 13 -3.75 -13.17 -11.76
N TYR A 14 -3.51 -12.04 -12.44
CA TYR A 14 -4.32 -10.84 -12.33
C TYR A 14 -4.75 -10.36 -13.71
N PHE A 15 -5.99 -9.89 -13.82
CA PHE A 15 -6.45 -9.19 -15.01
C PHE A 15 -6.14 -7.71 -14.90
N THR A 16 -5.61 -7.14 -15.99
CA THR A 16 -5.43 -5.68 -16.12
C THR A 16 -6.32 -5.17 -17.24
N SER A 17 -6.76 -3.90 -17.13
CA SER A 17 -7.61 -3.27 -18.15
C SER A 17 -6.92 -3.11 -19.50
N GLY A 18 -5.59 -3.25 -19.55
CA GLY A 18 -4.81 -3.12 -20.78
C GLY A 18 -4.97 -1.76 -21.47
N THR A 19 -4.05 -1.41 -22.33
CA THR A 19 -4.17 -0.23 -23.22
C THR A 19 -5.01 -0.53 -24.48
N THR A 20 -5.44 -1.77 -24.65
CA THR A 20 -6.26 -2.27 -25.76
C THR A 20 -7.58 -2.82 -25.23
N SER A 21 -8.59 -2.96 -26.07
CA SER A 21 -9.98 -3.32 -25.72
C SER A 21 -10.16 -4.67 -25.00
N ALA A 22 -9.15 -5.52 -24.90
CA ALA A 22 -9.23 -6.80 -24.22
C ALA A 22 -8.39 -6.80 -22.91
N PRO A 23 -8.93 -7.33 -21.79
CA PRO A 23 -8.16 -7.51 -20.57
C PRO A 23 -6.93 -8.38 -20.81
N LYS A 24 -5.80 -8.01 -20.22
CA LYS A 24 -4.56 -8.81 -20.25
C LYS A 24 -4.44 -9.61 -18.96
N LEU A 25 -3.94 -10.83 -19.08
CA LEU A 25 -3.61 -11.67 -17.94
C LEU A 25 -2.13 -11.48 -17.59
N VAL A 26 -1.86 -11.04 -16.38
CA VAL A 26 -0.52 -10.94 -15.80
C VAL A 26 -0.32 -12.12 -14.88
N ALA A 27 0.72 -12.91 -15.11
CA ALA A 27 1.06 -14.07 -14.29
C ALA A 27 2.36 -13.80 -13.50
N HIS A 28 2.34 -14.14 -12.23
CA HIS A 28 3.51 -14.11 -11.36
C HIS A 28 3.85 -15.53 -10.92
N SER A 29 5.13 -15.88 -10.94
CA SER A 29 5.62 -17.17 -10.46
C SER A 29 5.83 -17.17 -8.95
N HIS A 30 6.05 -18.36 -8.39
CA HIS A 30 6.44 -18.53 -6.98
C HIS A 30 7.77 -17.86 -6.63
N ALA A 31 8.66 -17.62 -7.61
CA ALA A 31 9.89 -16.88 -7.42
C ALA A 31 9.71 -15.37 -7.63
N SER A 32 9.08 -14.95 -8.74
CA SER A 32 9.00 -13.53 -9.11
C SER A 32 8.14 -12.71 -8.14
N TYR A 33 7.08 -13.31 -7.62
CA TYR A 33 6.14 -12.59 -6.75
C TYR A 33 6.77 -12.16 -5.42
N PRO A 34 7.40 -13.06 -4.62
CA PRO A 34 8.09 -12.66 -3.39
C PRO A 34 9.23 -11.69 -3.63
N VAL A 35 9.99 -11.86 -4.70
CA VAL A 35 11.09 -10.93 -5.05
C VAL A 35 10.54 -9.52 -5.34
N GLY A 36 9.44 -9.41 -6.08
CA GLY A 36 8.78 -8.14 -6.34
C GLY A 36 8.27 -7.44 -5.07
N HIS A 37 7.97 -8.19 -4.01
CA HIS A 37 7.54 -7.60 -2.74
C HIS A 37 8.66 -6.87 -1.99
N LEU A 38 9.92 -7.20 -2.22
CA LEU A 38 11.05 -6.54 -1.56
C LEU A 38 11.08 -5.04 -1.88
N SER A 39 10.92 -4.65 -3.14
CA SER A 39 10.87 -3.24 -3.51
C SER A 39 9.71 -2.51 -2.83
N SER A 40 8.55 -3.15 -2.76
CA SER A 40 7.37 -2.61 -2.08
C SER A 40 7.56 -2.49 -0.57
N MET A 41 8.24 -3.44 0.06
CA MET A 41 8.58 -3.42 1.48
C MET A 41 9.49 -2.22 1.81
N TYR A 42 10.55 -2.02 1.03
CA TYR A 42 11.47 -0.89 1.20
C TYR A 42 10.80 0.44 0.92
N TRP A 43 9.98 0.52 -0.13
CA TRP A 43 9.23 1.73 -0.43
C TRP A 43 8.22 2.08 0.68
N ASN A 44 7.45 1.12 1.19
CA ASN A 44 6.56 1.32 2.33
C ASN A 44 7.33 1.65 3.61
N GLY A 45 8.61 1.30 3.69
CA GLY A 45 9.45 1.51 4.86
C GLY A 45 9.06 0.61 6.03
N LEU A 46 8.54 -0.59 5.75
CA LEU A 46 8.10 -1.53 6.76
C LEU A 46 9.28 -2.16 7.49
N VAL A 47 9.12 -2.31 8.80
CA VAL A 47 10.07 -2.98 9.68
C VAL A 47 9.35 -3.98 10.59
N PRO A 48 10.07 -4.96 11.18
CA PRO A 48 9.49 -5.89 12.13
C PRO A 48 8.75 -5.17 13.27
N GLY A 49 7.56 -5.66 13.59
CA GLY A 49 6.71 -5.09 14.65
C GLY A 49 5.80 -3.94 14.21
N ASP A 50 5.90 -3.45 12.99
CA ASP A 50 4.93 -2.50 12.44
C ASP A 50 3.50 -3.06 12.44
N ARG A 51 2.54 -2.15 12.49
CA ARG A 51 1.13 -2.43 12.27
C ARG A 51 0.70 -1.72 10.98
N HIS A 52 0.55 -2.49 9.93
CA HIS A 52 0.30 -1.97 8.57
C HIS A 52 -1.16 -2.06 8.18
N LEU A 53 -1.69 -0.97 7.64
CA LEU A 53 -2.99 -0.93 6.98
C LEU A 53 -2.83 -0.41 5.56
N ASN A 54 -3.39 -1.14 4.60
CA ASN A 54 -3.47 -0.69 3.21
C ASN A 54 -4.94 -0.58 2.77
N VAL A 55 -5.30 0.58 2.24
CA VAL A 55 -6.60 0.80 1.60
C VAL A 55 -6.49 0.46 0.12
N SER A 56 -7.07 -0.66 -0.26
CA SER A 56 -7.15 -1.11 -1.65
C SER A 56 -8.29 -2.11 -1.83
N SER A 57 -8.93 -2.12 -2.99
CA SER A 57 -9.95 -3.12 -3.30
C SER A 57 -9.34 -4.52 -3.44
N PRO A 58 -9.97 -5.57 -2.87
CA PRO A 58 -9.50 -6.96 -2.99
C PRO A 58 -9.35 -7.47 -4.43
N GLY A 59 -10.05 -6.88 -5.39
CA GLY A 59 -9.92 -7.24 -6.82
C GLY A 59 -8.66 -6.73 -7.50
N TRP A 60 -7.87 -5.90 -6.84
CA TRP A 60 -6.64 -5.31 -7.40
C TRP A 60 -5.40 -6.07 -6.91
N ALA A 61 -4.45 -6.28 -7.80
CA ALA A 61 -3.18 -6.92 -7.45
C ALA A 61 -2.47 -6.21 -6.27
N LYS A 62 -2.55 -4.87 -6.21
CA LYS A 62 -2.03 -4.07 -5.09
C LYS A 62 -2.59 -4.51 -3.74
N HIS A 63 -3.84 -4.98 -3.68
CA HIS A 63 -4.41 -5.45 -2.42
C HIS A 63 -3.63 -6.66 -1.89
N SER A 64 -3.39 -7.66 -2.72
CA SER A 64 -2.68 -8.86 -2.29
C SER A 64 -1.26 -8.55 -1.81
N TRP A 65 -0.48 -7.82 -2.60
CA TRP A 65 0.91 -7.57 -2.22
C TRP A 65 1.04 -6.51 -1.11
N SER A 66 0.27 -5.43 -1.13
CA SER A 66 0.41 -4.37 -0.13
C SER A 66 -0.34 -4.65 1.18
N SER A 67 -1.45 -5.42 1.16
CA SER A 67 -2.20 -5.76 2.37
C SER A 67 -1.76 -7.05 3.04
N LEU A 68 -1.12 -7.98 2.31
CA LEU A 68 -0.81 -9.32 2.82
C LEU A 68 0.68 -9.63 2.76
N PHE A 69 1.24 -9.82 1.55
CA PHE A 69 2.58 -10.39 1.39
C PHE A 69 3.70 -9.46 1.79
N VAL A 70 3.60 -8.17 1.47
CA VAL A 70 4.62 -7.17 1.82
C VAL A 70 4.74 -7.01 3.34
N PRO A 71 3.65 -6.78 4.11
CA PRO A 71 3.76 -6.72 5.56
C PRO A 71 4.20 -8.07 6.19
N TRP A 72 3.82 -9.21 5.64
CA TRP A 72 4.31 -10.50 6.13
C TRP A 72 5.82 -10.67 5.91
N ASN A 73 6.34 -10.28 4.75
CA ASN A 73 7.78 -10.31 4.50
C ASN A 73 8.57 -9.39 5.44
N ALA A 74 7.93 -8.33 5.95
CA ALA A 74 8.52 -7.39 6.91
C ALA A 74 8.27 -7.78 8.38
N GLU A 75 7.70 -8.94 8.66
CA GLU A 75 7.29 -9.36 10.01
C GLU A 75 6.35 -8.34 10.69
N ALA A 76 5.53 -7.66 9.89
CA ALA A 76 4.58 -6.66 10.36
C ALA A 76 3.19 -7.29 10.60
N THR A 77 2.44 -6.72 11.54
CA THR A 77 1.04 -7.07 11.79
C THR A 77 0.16 -6.45 10.72
N ILE A 78 -0.70 -7.24 10.09
CA ILE A 78 -1.71 -6.76 9.14
C ILE A 78 -2.92 -6.26 9.92
N VAL A 79 -3.34 -5.02 9.68
CA VAL A 79 -4.61 -4.47 10.15
C VAL A 79 -5.60 -4.49 9.00
N ALA A 80 -6.63 -5.33 9.11
CA ALA A 80 -7.68 -5.48 8.10
C ALA A 80 -9.04 -5.15 8.73
N PRO A 81 -9.49 -3.88 8.65
CA PRO A 81 -10.77 -3.50 9.23
C PRO A 81 -11.94 -4.04 8.40
N ALA A 82 -13.01 -4.42 9.08
CA ALA A 82 -14.26 -4.82 8.42
C ALA A 82 -14.99 -3.64 7.73
N VAL A 83 -14.59 -2.41 8.05
CA VAL A 83 -15.15 -1.18 7.44
C VAL A 83 -14.31 -0.83 6.22
N GLY A 84 -14.94 -0.80 5.07
CA GLY A 84 -14.28 -0.45 3.81
C GLY A 84 -13.93 1.04 3.69
N PRO A 85 -13.27 1.45 2.60
CA PRO A 85 -12.89 2.84 2.33
C PRO A 85 -14.08 3.81 2.16
N ALA A 86 -15.30 3.30 2.26
CA ALA A 86 -16.53 4.08 2.11
C ALA A 86 -16.87 4.99 3.31
N ALA A 87 -16.07 4.97 4.39
CA ALA A 87 -16.28 5.79 5.57
C ALA A 87 -14.99 6.52 5.96
N PRO A 88 -14.57 7.54 5.19
CA PRO A 88 -13.31 8.26 5.44
C PRO A 88 -13.30 8.96 6.81
N GLU A 89 -14.45 9.32 7.34
CA GLU A 89 -14.61 9.93 8.66
C GLU A 89 -14.21 9.02 9.82
N LEU A 90 -14.30 7.71 9.64
CA LEU A 90 -13.91 6.72 10.65
C LEU A 90 -12.43 6.35 10.61
N LEU A 91 -11.76 6.67 9.51
CA LEU A 91 -10.38 6.22 9.25
C LEU A 91 -9.37 6.75 10.29
N PRO A 92 -9.36 8.05 10.68
CA PRO A 92 -8.43 8.53 11.69
C PRO A 92 -8.55 7.79 13.04
N ALA A 93 -9.76 7.64 13.54
CA ALA A 93 -10.03 6.94 14.79
C ALA A 93 -9.67 5.45 14.71
N LEU A 94 -9.86 4.82 13.55
CA LEU A 94 -9.49 3.44 13.31
C LEU A 94 -7.96 3.26 13.32
N LEU A 95 -7.22 4.14 12.64
CA LEU A 95 -5.77 4.13 12.63
C LEU A 95 -5.19 4.31 14.04
N GLU A 96 -5.73 5.22 14.81
CA GLU A 96 -5.34 5.46 16.21
C GLU A 96 -5.68 4.26 17.10
N ARG A 97 -6.93 3.80 17.09
CA ARG A 97 -7.43 2.67 17.90
C ARG A 97 -6.59 1.40 17.69
N HIS A 98 -6.26 1.11 16.44
CA HIS A 98 -5.46 -0.07 16.08
C HIS A 98 -3.96 0.18 16.13
N ARG A 99 -3.54 1.39 16.56
CA ARG A 99 -2.13 1.79 16.67
C ARG A 99 -1.36 1.50 15.39
N VAL A 100 -1.94 1.88 14.25
CA VAL A 100 -1.33 1.70 12.94
C VAL A 100 -0.08 2.56 12.85
N THR A 101 1.06 1.95 12.52
CA THR A 101 2.36 2.63 12.40
C THR A 101 2.76 2.87 10.94
N SER A 102 2.16 2.11 10.02
CA SER A 102 2.38 2.26 8.57
C SER A 102 1.04 2.23 7.83
N PHE A 103 0.79 3.24 7.01
CA PHE A 103 -0.47 3.38 6.29
C PHE A 103 -0.23 3.64 4.80
N CYS A 104 -0.80 2.80 3.95
CA CYS A 104 -0.77 2.95 2.50
C CYS A 104 -2.18 3.14 1.95
N ALA A 105 -2.40 4.17 1.14
CA ALA A 105 -3.68 4.43 0.51
C ALA A 105 -3.53 5.10 -0.86
N PRO A 106 -4.50 4.97 -1.77
CA PRO A 106 -4.50 5.75 -3.01
C PRO A 106 -4.74 7.23 -2.73
N PRO A 107 -4.30 8.14 -3.62
CA PRO A 107 -4.53 9.59 -3.48
C PRO A 107 -5.99 9.98 -3.24
N SER A 108 -6.92 9.27 -3.88
CA SER A 108 -8.37 9.48 -3.68
C SER A 108 -8.80 9.24 -2.23
N ALA A 109 -8.27 8.21 -1.56
CA ALA A 109 -8.55 7.95 -0.14
C ALA A 109 -7.88 8.97 0.77
N TRP A 110 -6.63 9.38 0.48
CA TRP A 110 -5.96 10.47 1.19
C TRP A 110 -6.74 11.77 1.09
N LYS A 111 -7.25 12.12 -0.09
CA LYS A 111 -8.08 13.31 -0.30
C LYS A 111 -9.40 13.24 0.49
N ALA A 112 -10.03 12.07 0.50
CA ALA A 112 -11.31 11.87 1.22
C ALA A 112 -11.17 12.01 2.74
N VAL A 113 -10.02 11.67 3.33
CA VAL A 113 -9.81 11.76 4.78
C VAL A 113 -9.40 13.16 5.25
N LEU A 114 -8.97 14.07 4.36
CA LEU A 114 -8.49 15.41 4.72
C LEU A 114 -9.42 16.19 5.69
N PRO A 115 -10.75 16.21 5.51
CA PRO A 115 -11.65 16.93 6.41
C PRO A 115 -11.64 16.39 7.86
N PHE A 116 -11.18 15.16 8.04
CA PHE A 116 -11.28 14.43 9.31
C PHE A 116 -9.93 14.22 10.02
N LEU A 117 -8.80 14.68 9.45
CA LEU A 117 -7.46 14.49 10.02
C LEU A 117 -7.35 14.97 11.47
N HIS A 118 -8.07 16.03 11.83
CA HIS A 118 -8.05 16.64 13.16
C HIS A 118 -8.75 15.79 14.25
N THR A 119 -9.51 14.76 13.86
CA THR A 119 -10.34 13.96 14.78
C THR A 119 -9.55 12.91 15.57
N ALA A 120 -8.34 12.56 15.13
CA ALA A 120 -7.45 11.64 15.83
C ALA A 120 -5.98 11.85 15.39
N ARG A 121 -5.05 11.35 16.20
CA ARG A 121 -3.60 11.42 15.94
C ARG A 121 -3.00 10.02 15.95
N PRO A 122 -3.11 9.27 14.84
CA PRO A 122 -2.55 7.93 14.76
C PRO A 122 -1.02 7.95 14.89
N PRO A 123 -0.40 6.95 15.49
CA PRO A 123 1.05 6.87 15.70
C PRO A 123 1.78 6.45 14.42
N LEU A 124 1.47 7.11 13.29
CA LEU A 124 2.08 6.77 12.01
C LEU A 124 3.56 7.15 11.99
N ARG A 125 4.38 6.18 11.62
CA ARG A 125 5.79 6.34 11.28
C ARG A 125 5.98 6.49 9.79
N GLU A 126 5.18 5.77 9.01
CA GLU A 126 5.24 5.75 7.55
C GLU A 126 3.86 5.95 6.94
N ALA A 127 3.80 6.77 5.92
CA ALA A 127 2.64 7.00 5.08
C ALA A 127 3.04 6.92 3.60
N THR A 128 2.29 6.16 2.80
CA THR A 128 2.58 5.99 1.38
C THR A 128 1.33 6.10 0.53
N SER A 129 1.53 6.46 -0.73
CA SER A 129 0.46 6.59 -1.71
C SER A 129 0.90 6.01 -3.05
N ALA A 130 0.01 5.30 -3.73
CA ALA A 130 0.23 4.80 -5.08
C ALA A 130 -1.08 4.53 -5.81
N GLY A 131 -1.00 4.45 -7.13
CA GLY A 131 -2.11 4.19 -8.04
C GLY A 131 -2.49 5.38 -8.88
N GLU A 132 -2.29 6.58 -8.39
CA GLU A 132 -2.47 7.87 -9.05
C GLU A 132 -1.36 8.81 -8.59
N ILE A 133 -1.23 9.98 -9.17
CA ILE A 133 -0.27 11.01 -8.71
C ILE A 133 -0.81 11.64 -7.43
N LEU A 134 0.01 11.65 -6.38
CA LEU A 134 -0.32 12.30 -5.12
C LEU A 134 -0.11 13.82 -5.23
N ASP A 135 -1.18 14.58 -5.01
CA ASP A 135 -1.11 16.04 -4.94
C ASP A 135 -0.27 16.46 -3.72
N SER A 136 0.69 17.37 -3.93
CA SER A 136 1.56 17.87 -2.87
C SER A 136 0.78 18.58 -1.76
N THR A 137 -0.33 19.27 -2.09
CA THR A 137 -1.18 19.94 -1.09
C THR A 137 -1.84 18.95 -0.14
N VAL A 138 -2.20 17.75 -0.63
CA VAL A 138 -2.72 16.65 0.20
C VAL A 138 -1.63 16.15 1.13
N ALA A 139 -0.42 15.91 0.60
CA ALA A 139 0.71 15.46 1.39
C ALA A 139 1.13 16.47 2.46
N ASP A 140 1.17 17.76 2.12
CA ASP A 140 1.47 18.86 3.04
C ASP A 140 0.45 18.93 4.19
N ARG A 141 -0.83 18.75 3.88
CA ARG A 141 -1.90 18.79 4.89
C ARG A 141 -1.82 17.62 5.86
N VAL A 142 -1.53 16.42 5.36
CA VAL A 142 -1.34 15.24 6.22
C VAL A 142 -0.11 15.42 7.11
N GLU A 143 1.01 15.93 6.55
CA GLU A 143 2.23 16.22 7.32
C GLU A 143 1.97 17.22 8.45
N GLN A 144 1.19 18.28 8.18
CA GLN A 144 0.82 19.28 9.19
C GLN A 144 0.02 18.71 10.35
N GLU A 145 -0.94 17.83 10.06
CA GLU A 145 -1.86 17.29 11.07
C GLU A 145 -1.30 16.07 11.81
N TRP A 146 -0.63 15.17 11.08
CA TRP A 146 -0.18 13.88 11.63
C TRP A 146 1.34 13.76 11.80
N GLY A 147 2.12 14.75 11.35
CA GLY A 147 3.58 14.74 11.49
C GLY A 147 4.29 13.78 10.55
N VAL A 148 3.58 13.13 9.64
CA VAL A 148 4.13 12.21 8.64
C VAL A 148 3.68 12.62 7.24
N ARG A 149 4.64 12.73 6.32
CA ARG A 149 4.35 13.07 4.92
C ARG A 149 4.10 11.81 4.11
N PRO A 150 2.93 11.65 3.46
CA PRO A 150 2.73 10.57 2.52
C PRO A 150 3.74 10.66 1.36
N ARG A 151 4.43 9.55 1.11
CA ARG A 151 5.40 9.41 0.02
C ARG A 151 4.74 8.75 -1.17
N ASP A 152 4.93 9.32 -2.36
CA ASP A 152 4.36 8.79 -3.58
C ASP A 152 5.20 7.65 -4.14
N GLY A 153 4.53 6.70 -4.79
CA GLY A 153 5.15 5.58 -5.46
C GLY A 153 4.37 5.13 -6.68
N TYR A 154 5.10 4.65 -7.66
CA TYR A 154 4.59 4.12 -8.90
C TYR A 154 4.92 2.63 -9.03
N GLY A 155 3.97 1.87 -9.51
CA GLY A 155 4.11 0.48 -9.87
C GLY A 155 2.95 0.02 -10.74
N GLN A 156 3.07 -1.20 -11.24
CA GLN A 156 2.06 -1.84 -12.06
C GLN A 156 1.81 -3.26 -11.55
N THR A 157 0.75 -3.89 -12.05
CA THR A 157 0.46 -5.30 -11.74
C THR A 157 1.64 -6.19 -12.08
N GLU A 158 2.36 -5.86 -13.14
CA GLU A 158 3.52 -6.60 -13.66
C GLU A 158 4.79 -6.44 -12.82
N THR A 159 4.92 -5.32 -12.10
CA THR A 159 6.23 -4.90 -11.50
C THR A 159 6.20 -4.74 -9.99
N THR A 160 5.00 -4.73 -9.35
CA THR A 160 4.80 -4.24 -7.98
C THR A 160 5.27 -2.78 -7.84
N ALA A 161 5.91 -2.36 -6.75
CA ALA A 161 6.48 -1.02 -6.65
C ALA A 161 7.79 -0.94 -7.45
N LEU A 162 7.85 -0.01 -8.40
CA LEU A 162 8.99 0.17 -9.30
C LEU A 162 9.79 1.42 -8.99
N ILE A 163 9.10 2.55 -8.76
CA ILE A 163 9.71 3.84 -8.47
C ILE A 163 8.96 4.47 -7.29
N GLY A 164 9.68 5.11 -6.38
CA GLY A 164 9.06 5.81 -5.27
C GLY A 164 10.07 6.50 -4.38
N THR A 165 9.58 7.45 -3.60
CA THR A 165 10.38 8.11 -2.56
C THR A 165 10.54 7.14 -1.39
N THR A 166 11.78 6.84 -1.00
CA THR A 166 12.08 5.95 0.13
C THR A 166 12.04 6.69 1.47
N PRO A 167 11.98 5.95 2.62
CA PRO A 167 12.08 6.58 3.93
C PRO A 167 13.29 7.52 4.07
N GLY A 168 13.09 8.66 4.69
CA GLY A 168 14.14 9.67 4.87
C GLY A 168 14.42 10.56 3.66
N GLN A 169 13.87 10.25 2.48
CA GLN A 169 13.96 11.10 1.31
C GLN A 169 12.75 12.04 1.24
N ARG A 170 12.99 13.29 0.81
CA ARG A 170 11.92 14.21 0.39
C ARG A 170 11.82 14.18 -1.13
N ALA A 171 10.61 14.05 -1.65
CA ALA A 171 10.37 14.27 -3.07
C ALA A 171 10.79 15.69 -3.46
N PRO A 172 11.39 15.92 -4.64
CA PRO A 172 11.58 17.27 -5.17
C PRO A 172 10.22 17.98 -5.20
N ARG A 173 10.26 19.29 -4.86
CA ARG A 173 9.09 20.17 -4.96
C ARG A 173 8.86 20.55 -6.41
#